data_a98d762d6e7e31de3d934c1a8dc85d19
#
_entry.id   a98d762d6e7e31de3d934c1a8dc85d19
#
_cell.length_a   1.000
_cell.length_b   1.000
_cell.length_c   1.000
_cell.angle_alpha   90.00
_cell.angle_beta   90.00
_cell.angle_gamma   90.00
#
_symmetry.space_group_name_H-M   'P 1'
#
loop_
_entity.id
_entity.type
_entity.pdbx_description
1 polymer ?
#
loop_
_entity_poly.entity_id
_entity_poly.type
_entity_poly.pdbx_seq_one_letter_code
_entity_poly.pdbx_strand_id
1 'polypeptide(L)'
;EEFKTLKVKKVKDETTWTLGSNENGNFIKAEAEGKGSGLGKEIKIDLSKTPFINITWKIEKDLSGITENSKKGHDYAARVFVIKKTGSTALSNRAINYVFSSNNNVDENWSSPYTKKSIDYVLSTTKIDLDTWVTVKANVKDDFMRLHSLDVKDLSGIAIMTDTDNSKLKAISYYQNIYFSSE
;
A
#
# COMPACT_ATOMS: atom_id res chain seq x y z
N GLU A 1 7.32 -14.95 -12.29
CA GLU A 1 7.68 -14.96 -10.85
C GLU A 1 6.44 -14.69 -10.02
N GLU A 2 6.15 -15.55 -9.06
CA GLU A 2 4.94 -15.48 -8.24
C GLU A 2 5.10 -14.46 -7.10
N PHE A 3 4.01 -13.80 -6.73
CA PHE A 3 3.94 -13.01 -5.50
C PHE A 3 3.98 -13.95 -4.29
N LYS A 4 4.74 -13.55 -3.27
CA LYS A 4 4.81 -14.26 -1.99
C LYS A 4 3.89 -13.62 -0.98
N THR A 5 3.19 -14.44 -0.20
CA THR A 5 2.40 -13.96 0.94
C THR A 5 3.32 -13.35 2.00
N LEU A 6 3.02 -12.11 2.40
CA LEU A 6 3.68 -11.40 3.47
C LEU A 6 2.82 -11.49 4.73
N LYS A 7 3.30 -12.27 5.70
CA LYS A 7 2.59 -12.43 6.99
C LYS A 7 2.87 -11.28 7.93
N VAL A 8 1.83 -10.77 8.57
CA VAL A 8 1.96 -9.81 9.65
C VAL A 8 2.33 -10.55 10.93
N LYS A 9 3.42 -10.13 11.61
CA LYS A 9 3.83 -10.73 12.88
C LYS A 9 2.70 -10.59 13.91
N LYS A 10 2.37 -11.69 14.60
CA LYS A 10 1.32 -11.80 15.65
C LYS A 10 -0.13 -11.80 15.14
N VAL A 11 -0.38 -11.78 13.85
CA VAL A 11 -1.72 -11.97 13.27
C VAL A 11 -1.91 -13.46 12.98
N LYS A 12 -2.99 -14.05 13.48
CA LYS A 12 -3.25 -15.50 13.34
C LYS A 12 -3.82 -15.82 11.95
N ASP A 13 -4.70 -14.95 11.45
CA ASP A 13 -5.44 -15.18 10.23
C ASP A 13 -5.03 -14.21 9.13
N GLU A 14 -4.91 -14.73 7.92
CA GLU A 14 -4.49 -13.96 6.74
C GLU A 14 -5.72 -13.34 6.04
N THR A 15 -5.50 -12.21 5.37
CA THR A 15 -6.46 -11.62 4.42
C THR A 15 -6.84 -12.65 3.37
N THR A 16 -8.10 -12.71 3.01
CA THR A 16 -8.59 -13.57 1.92
C THR A 16 -8.35 -12.86 0.59
N TRP A 17 -7.58 -13.48 -0.29
CA TRP A 17 -7.24 -12.97 -1.62
C TRP A 17 -7.95 -13.79 -2.69
N THR A 18 -8.68 -13.13 -3.59
CA THR A 18 -9.44 -13.77 -4.67
C THR A 18 -9.15 -13.08 -5.99
N LEU A 19 -8.92 -13.84 -7.04
CA LEU A 19 -8.79 -13.31 -8.40
C LEU A 19 -10.18 -13.10 -9.01
N GLY A 20 -10.33 -12.01 -9.74
CA GLY A 20 -11.52 -11.70 -10.52
C GLY A 20 -11.16 -10.92 -11.77
N SER A 21 -12.16 -10.58 -12.58
CA SER A 21 -11.98 -9.78 -13.79
C SER A 21 -13.16 -8.86 -14.02
N ASN A 22 -12.91 -7.75 -14.70
CA ASN A 22 -13.90 -6.81 -15.21
C ASN A 22 -13.53 -6.40 -16.64
N GLU A 23 -14.22 -5.46 -17.23
CA GLU A 23 -13.94 -4.94 -18.56
C GLU A 23 -12.53 -4.36 -18.75
N ASN A 24 -11.89 -3.92 -17.66
CA ASN A 24 -10.53 -3.34 -17.66
C ASN A 24 -9.43 -4.37 -17.35
N GLY A 25 -9.78 -5.66 -17.23
CA GLY A 25 -8.84 -6.76 -17.00
C GLY A 25 -8.98 -7.44 -15.63
N ASN A 26 -7.93 -8.15 -15.23
CA ASN A 26 -7.91 -8.90 -13.99
C ASN A 26 -7.67 -7.99 -12.79
N PHE A 27 -8.31 -8.32 -11.67
CA PHE A 27 -8.08 -7.69 -10.38
C PHE A 27 -7.87 -8.72 -9.27
N ILE A 28 -7.30 -8.27 -8.15
CA ILE A 28 -7.22 -9.03 -6.90
C ILE A 28 -8.19 -8.38 -5.92
N LYS A 29 -9.16 -9.15 -5.42
CA LYS A 29 -10.04 -8.77 -4.31
C LYS A 29 -9.39 -9.18 -2.99
N ALA A 30 -9.41 -8.30 -2.01
CA ALA A 30 -8.93 -8.52 -0.65
C ALA A 30 -10.08 -8.35 0.35
N GLU A 31 -10.25 -9.33 1.26
CA GLU A 31 -11.23 -9.29 2.32
C GLU A 31 -10.55 -9.60 3.66
N ALA A 32 -10.68 -8.68 4.62
CA ALA A 32 -10.10 -8.83 5.96
C ALA A 32 -11.14 -8.45 7.02
N GLU A 33 -11.21 -9.24 8.09
CA GLU A 33 -12.01 -8.96 9.29
C GLU A 33 -11.22 -9.44 10.50
N GLY A 34 -10.62 -8.50 11.25
CA GLY A 34 -9.68 -8.81 12.32
C GLY A 34 -8.39 -9.51 11.86
N LYS A 35 -8.07 -9.43 10.58
CA LYS A 35 -7.00 -10.16 9.89
C LYS A 35 -6.02 -9.20 9.23
N GLY A 36 -4.90 -9.72 8.74
CA GLY A 36 -3.98 -8.93 7.93
C GLY A 36 -2.91 -9.77 7.27
N SER A 37 -2.71 -9.55 5.98
CA SER A 37 -1.56 -10.04 5.22
C SER A 37 -1.34 -9.20 3.98
N GLY A 38 -0.19 -9.37 3.34
CA GLY A 38 0.14 -8.74 2.08
C GLY A 38 0.57 -9.76 1.03
N LEU A 39 0.65 -9.30 -0.19
CA LEU A 39 1.28 -10.00 -1.32
C LEU A 39 2.46 -9.16 -1.79
N GLY A 40 3.66 -9.70 -1.75
CA GLY A 40 4.88 -8.97 -2.09
C GLY A 40 5.74 -9.68 -3.11
N LYS A 41 6.53 -8.87 -3.82
CA LYS A 41 7.50 -9.34 -4.81
C LYS A 41 8.80 -8.57 -4.70
N GLU A 42 9.92 -9.29 -4.64
CA GLU A 42 11.24 -8.69 -4.87
C GLU A 42 11.39 -8.42 -6.36
N ILE A 43 11.58 -7.16 -6.71
CA ILE A 43 11.76 -6.73 -8.09
C ILE A 43 12.60 -5.46 -8.11
N LYS A 44 13.57 -5.41 -9.04
CA LYS A 44 14.35 -4.20 -9.28
C LYS A 44 13.65 -3.33 -10.31
N ILE A 45 13.32 -2.10 -9.92
CA ILE A 45 12.68 -1.11 -10.79
C ILE A 45 13.61 0.09 -10.87
N ASP A 46 14.03 0.45 -12.09
CA ASP A 46 14.90 1.59 -12.37
C ASP A 46 14.08 2.88 -12.42
N LEU A 47 14.12 3.64 -11.32
CA LEU A 47 13.40 4.90 -11.17
C LEU A 47 14.00 6.06 -12.01
N SER A 48 15.16 5.87 -12.64
CA SER A 48 15.67 6.83 -13.62
C SER A 48 14.94 6.73 -14.96
N LYS A 49 14.32 5.59 -15.24
CA LYS A 49 13.57 5.30 -16.47
C LYS A 49 12.07 5.36 -16.25
N THR A 50 11.59 4.80 -15.14
CA THR A 50 10.16 4.68 -14.83
C THR A 50 9.88 5.14 -13.40
N PRO A 51 9.94 6.46 -13.12
CA PRO A 51 9.78 6.99 -11.76
C PRO A 51 8.34 6.97 -11.25
N PHE A 52 7.35 6.85 -12.13
CA PHE A 52 5.95 6.93 -11.74
C PHE A 52 5.36 5.54 -11.48
N ILE A 53 4.75 5.35 -10.32
CA ILE A 53 3.85 4.24 -10.06
C ILE A 53 2.43 4.64 -10.42
N ASN A 54 1.73 3.75 -11.13
CA ASN A 54 0.30 3.87 -11.43
C ASN A 54 -0.43 2.78 -10.66
N ILE A 55 -1.52 3.13 -9.97
CA ILE A 55 -2.29 2.22 -9.14
C ILE A 55 -3.76 2.42 -9.48
N THR A 56 -4.44 1.34 -9.88
CA THR A 56 -5.91 1.31 -9.99
C THR A 56 -6.45 0.45 -8.85
N TRP A 57 -7.29 1.03 -8.02
CA TRP A 57 -7.85 0.39 -6.85
C TRP A 57 -9.28 0.84 -6.55
N LYS A 58 -9.95 0.09 -5.67
CA LYS A 58 -11.30 0.40 -5.18
C LYS A 58 -11.45 -0.07 -3.74
N ILE A 59 -12.14 0.70 -2.91
CA ILE A 59 -12.58 0.29 -1.58
C ILE A 59 -14.10 0.15 -1.62
N GLU A 60 -14.59 -1.08 -1.43
CA GLU A 60 -16.03 -1.38 -1.28
C GLU A 60 -16.48 -1.22 0.17
N LYS A 61 -15.63 -1.68 1.12
CA LYS A 61 -15.88 -1.54 2.55
C LYS A 61 -14.67 -0.91 3.21
N ASP A 62 -14.85 0.27 3.75
CA ASP A 62 -13.80 1.08 4.37
C ASP A 62 -13.65 0.87 5.89
N LEU A 63 -12.69 1.59 6.48
CA LEU A 63 -12.36 1.57 7.91
C LEU A 63 -12.62 2.94 8.56
N SER A 64 -13.77 3.54 8.27
CA SER A 64 -14.16 4.83 8.84
C SER A 64 -14.17 4.81 10.37
N GLY A 65 -13.72 5.90 10.99
CA GLY A 65 -13.74 6.11 12.43
C GLY A 65 -12.51 5.62 13.18
N ILE A 66 -11.48 5.11 12.49
CA ILE A 66 -10.18 4.78 13.12
C ILE A 66 -9.18 5.91 13.01
N THR A 67 -8.17 5.92 13.86
CA THR A 67 -7.05 6.88 13.85
C THR A 67 -5.84 6.24 13.18
N GLU A 68 -5.73 6.35 11.85
CA GLU A 68 -4.76 5.63 11.01
C GLU A 68 -3.29 5.90 11.38
N ASN A 69 -2.96 7.08 11.92
CA ASN A 69 -1.61 7.44 12.35
C ASN A 69 -1.26 6.97 13.78
N SER A 70 -2.10 6.13 14.39
CA SER A 70 -1.87 5.54 15.71
C SER A 70 -1.65 4.03 15.62
N LYS A 71 -0.94 3.44 16.59
CA LYS A 71 -0.74 1.98 16.64
C LYS A 71 -2.05 1.18 16.69
N LYS A 72 -3.08 1.75 17.34
CA LYS A 72 -4.38 1.09 17.52
C LYS A 72 -5.21 1.10 16.24
N GLY A 73 -5.02 2.10 15.41
CA GLY A 73 -5.78 2.30 14.18
C GLY A 73 -4.94 2.22 12.90
N HIS A 74 -3.73 1.66 12.94
CA HIS A 74 -2.85 1.55 11.77
C HIS A 74 -3.26 0.39 10.86
N ASP A 75 -4.48 0.48 10.36
CA ASP A 75 -5.09 -0.44 9.41
C ASP A 75 -5.50 0.31 8.15
N TYR A 76 -5.38 -0.34 7.02
CA TYR A 76 -5.79 0.21 5.72
C TYR A 76 -6.54 -0.83 4.90
N ALA A 77 -7.67 -0.42 4.34
CA ALA A 77 -8.43 -1.26 3.41
C ALA A 77 -7.63 -1.55 2.13
N ALA A 78 -6.80 -0.60 1.68
CA ALA A 78 -5.83 -0.84 0.62
C ALA A 78 -4.56 0.00 0.82
N ARG A 79 -3.40 -0.63 0.59
CA ARG A 79 -2.11 0.04 0.52
C ARG A 79 -1.14 -0.68 -0.41
N VAL A 80 -0.28 0.11 -1.04
CA VAL A 80 0.80 -0.35 -1.92
C VAL A 80 2.13 0.13 -1.36
N PHE A 81 3.02 -0.81 -1.07
CA PHE A 81 4.37 -0.51 -0.59
C PHE A 81 5.34 -0.45 -1.75
N VAL A 82 6.19 0.56 -1.75
CA VAL A 82 7.41 0.62 -2.55
C VAL A 82 8.60 0.59 -1.61
N ILE A 83 9.52 -0.35 -1.83
CA ILE A 83 10.55 -0.71 -0.85
C ILE A 83 11.94 -0.54 -1.45
N LYS A 84 12.80 0.18 -0.72
CA LYS A 84 14.24 0.30 -1.00
C LYS A 84 15.05 -0.38 0.10
N LYS A 85 15.86 -1.35 -0.29
CA LYS A 85 16.89 -1.92 0.59
C LYS A 85 18.04 -0.92 0.70
N THR A 86 18.34 -0.47 1.92
CA THR A 86 19.41 0.51 2.21
C THR A 86 20.58 -0.10 2.99
N GLY A 87 20.53 -1.40 3.26
CA GLY A 87 21.58 -2.13 3.99
C GLY A 87 21.37 -3.64 3.92
N SER A 88 22.16 -4.38 4.68
CA SER A 88 22.21 -5.85 4.63
C SER A 88 21.05 -6.55 5.34
N THR A 89 20.26 -5.83 6.13
CA THR A 89 19.13 -6.41 6.87
C THR A 89 17.81 -5.76 6.48
N ALA A 90 16.71 -6.49 6.63
CA ALA A 90 15.36 -5.95 6.42
C ALA A 90 15.05 -4.74 7.33
N LEU A 91 15.70 -4.65 8.49
CA LEU A 91 15.55 -3.53 9.43
C LEU A 91 16.13 -2.21 8.89
N SER A 92 16.98 -2.23 7.87
CA SER A 92 17.53 -1.04 7.23
C SER A 92 16.66 -0.53 6.08
N ASN A 93 15.67 -1.29 5.61
CA ASN A 93 14.82 -0.90 4.50
C ASN A 93 14.09 0.42 4.76
N ARG A 94 13.87 1.18 3.69
CA ARG A 94 12.98 2.35 3.65
C ARG A 94 11.77 2.00 2.78
N ALA A 95 10.59 2.45 3.20
CA ALA A 95 9.37 2.21 2.46
C ALA A 95 8.50 3.47 2.42
N ILE A 96 7.78 3.63 1.33
CA ILE A 96 6.61 4.49 1.25
C ILE A 96 5.40 3.56 1.09
N ASN A 97 4.40 3.78 1.91
CA ASN A 97 3.12 3.10 1.82
C ASN A 97 2.14 4.07 1.18
N TYR A 98 1.86 3.91 -0.08
CA TYR A 98 0.75 4.61 -0.71
C TYR A 98 -0.55 3.99 -0.21
N VAL A 99 -1.40 4.81 0.42
CA VAL A 99 -2.61 4.32 1.09
C VAL A 99 -3.87 4.90 0.48
N PHE A 100 -4.91 4.08 0.43
CA PHE A 100 -6.29 4.52 0.26
C PHE A 100 -6.86 4.70 1.67
N SER A 101 -6.89 5.94 2.13
CA SER A 101 -7.31 6.28 3.49
C SER A 101 -8.83 6.23 3.65
N SER A 102 -9.30 5.81 4.81
CA SER A 102 -10.71 5.90 5.19
C SER A 102 -11.02 7.17 6.00
N ASN A 103 -10.02 7.89 6.51
CA ASN A 103 -10.22 8.95 7.49
C ASN A 103 -9.47 10.26 7.20
N ASN A 104 -8.43 10.22 6.39
CA ASN A 104 -7.56 11.36 6.10
C ASN A 104 -7.72 11.86 4.66
N ASN A 105 -7.16 13.02 4.34
CA ASN A 105 -7.29 13.63 3.02
C ASN A 105 -6.10 13.25 2.13
N VAL A 106 -6.28 13.35 0.82
CA VAL A 106 -5.20 13.19 -0.16
C VAL A 106 -4.05 14.15 0.18
N ASP A 107 -2.81 13.72 -0.09
CA ASP A 107 -1.53 14.39 0.20
C ASP A 107 -1.12 14.43 1.68
N GLU A 108 -1.96 14.05 2.62
CA GLU A 108 -1.53 13.86 4.01
C GLU A 108 -0.56 12.68 4.12
N ASN A 109 0.43 12.83 4.99
CA ASN A 109 1.43 11.79 5.22
C ASN A 109 1.96 11.84 6.66
N TRP A 110 2.43 10.69 7.14
CA TRP A 110 3.02 10.54 8.47
C TRP A 110 3.95 9.33 8.53
N SER A 111 4.88 9.35 9.46
CA SER A 111 5.67 8.16 9.76
C SER A 111 4.78 7.07 10.35
N SER A 112 5.00 5.83 9.94
CA SER A 112 4.36 4.68 10.56
C SER A 112 4.54 4.73 12.09
N PRO A 113 3.50 4.46 12.89
CA PRO A 113 3.60 4.43 14.35
C PRO A 113 4.53 3.33 14.88
N TYR A 114 4.96 2.41 14.00
CA TYR A 114 5.89 1.33 14.34
C TYR A 114 7.34 1.64 13.99
N THR A 115 7.58 2.49 12.97
CA THR A 115 8.94 2.84 12.53
C THR A 115 8.96 4.08 11.64
N LYS A 116 9.93 4.97 11.89
CA LYS A 116 10.19 6.14 11.03
C LYS A 116 10.77 5.77 9.64
N LYS A 117 11.11 4.50 9.43
CA LYS A 117 11.63 3.98 8.15
C LYS A 117 10.55 3.68 7.13
N SER A 118 9.29 3.74 7.53
CA SER A 118 8.12 3.59 6.69
C SER A 118 7.23 4.83 6.84
N ILE A 119 6.81 5.41 5.73
CA ILE A 119 5.95 6.60 5.71
C ILE A 119 4.67 6.23 4.96
N ASP A 120 3.53 6.52 5.59
CA ASP A 120 2.22 6.41 4.98
C ASP A 120 1.92 7.71 4.24
N TYR A 121 1.50 7.60 2.97
CA TYR A 121 1.16 8.74 2.13
C TYR A 121 -0.17 8.48 1.42
N VAL A 122 -1.14 9.35 1.67
CA VAL A 122 -2.50 9.22 1.16
C VAL A 122 -2.59 9.63 -0.31
N LEU A 123 -2.89 8.68 -1.20
CA LEU A 123 -3.15 8.95 -2.63
C LEU A 123 -4.64 8.97 -2.96
N SER A 124 -5.48 8.29 -2.18
CA SER A 124 -6.93 8.27 -2.35
C SER A 124 -7.63 8.26 -0.99
N THR A 125 -8.89 8.69 -0.95
CA THR A 125 -9.68 8.70 0.29
C THR A 125 -11.13 8.27 0.02
N THR A 126 -11.68 7.43 0.91
CA THR A 126 -13.09 7.01 0.82
C THR A 126 -14.07 8.14 1.15
N LYS A 127 -13.58 9.26 1.68
CA LYS A 127 -14.39 10.49 1.80
C LYS A 127 -14.88 11.01 0.44
N ILE A 128 -14.20 10.66 -0.65
CA ILE A 128 -14.51 11.08 -2.02
C ILE A 128 -14.92 9.87 -2.87
N ASP A 129 -14.17 8.78 -2.81
CA ASP A 129 -14.22 7.70 -3.80
C ASP A 129 -14.58 6.33 -3.18
N LEU A 130 -15.53 6.29 -2.24
CA LEU A 130 -16.05 5.03 -1.74
C LEU A 130 -16.79 4.25 -2.84
N ASP A 131 -16.53 2.94 -2.92
CA ASP A 131 -17.09 1.99 -3.90
C ASP A 131 -16.89 2.41 -5.38
N THR A 132 -15.83 3.17 -5.64
CA THR A 132 -15.48 3.68 -6.97
C THR A 132 -14.07 3.24 -7.35
N TRP A 133 -13.90 2.75 -8.59
CA TRP A 133 -12.59 2.51 -9.17
C TRP A 133 -11.88 3.83 -9.46
N VAL A 134 -10.70 4.00 -8.91
CA VAL A 134 -9.86 5.18 -9.16
C VAL A 134 -8.46 4.75 -9.59
N THR A 135 -7.89 5.53 -10.50
CA THR A 135 -6.49 5.38 -10.92
C THR A 135 -5.72 6.60 -10.45
N VAL A 136 -4.65 6.36 -9.73
CA VAL A 136 -3.75 7.39 -9.20
C VAL A 136 -2.33 7.16 -9.70
N LYS A 137 -1.53 8.23 -9.72
CA LYS A 137 -0.13 8.23 -10.12
C LYS A 137 0.69 8.98 -9.09
N ALA A 138 1.88 8.45 -8.76
CA ALA A 138 2.83 9.12 -7.88
C ALA A 138 4.25 9.01 -8.44
N ASN A 139 5.05 10.07 -8.30
CA ASN A 139 6.48 10.04 -8.62
C ASN A 139 7.26 9.49 -7.43
N VAL A 140 7.56 8.20 -7.47
CA VAL A 140 8.22 7.48 -6.39
C VAL A 140 9.59 8.05 -6.04
N LYS A 141 10.36 8.48 -7.06
CA LYS A 141 11.68 9.05 -6.85
C LYS A 141 11.61 10.37 -6.08
N ASP A 142 10.70 11.25 -6.47
CA ASP A 142 10.48 12.54 -5.81
C ASP A 142 9.91 12.34 -4.40
N ASP A 143 9.02 11.38 -4.22
CA ASP A 143 8.46 11.05 -2.92
C ASP A 143 9.51 10.52 -1.95
N PHE A 144 10.44 9.65 -2.38
CA PHE A 144 11.56 9.23 -1.54
C PHE A 144 12.46 10.41 -1.14
N MET A 145 12.75 11.32 -2.06
CA MET A 145 13.52 12.52 -1.74
C MET A 145 12.77 13.41 -0.74
N ARG A 146 11.49 13.67 -0.98
CA ARG A 146 10.66 14.55 -0.16
C ARG A 146 10.40 13.97 1.25
N LEU A 147 10.07 12.67 1.35
CA LEU A 147 9.62 12.04 2.57
C LEU A 147 10.76 11.43 3.40
N HIS A 148 11.79 10.91 2.75
CA HIS A 148 12.91 10.24 3.41
C HIS A 148 14.24 10.98 3.30
N SER A 149 14.31 12.11 2.55
CA SER A 149 15.55 12.80 2.19
C SER A 149 16.56 11.84 1.52
N LEU A 150 16.07 10.94 0.66
CA LEU A 150 16.85 9.87 0.06
C LEU A 150 16.72 9.89 -1.47
N ASP A 151 17.84 10.08 -2.18
CA ASP A 151 17.91 9.93 -3.64
C ASP A 151 17.95 8.43 -3.99
N VAL A 152 16.82 7.91 -4.42
CA VAL A 152 16.64 6.50 -4.76
C VAL A 152 16.68 6.32 -6.27
N LYS A 153 17.65 5.56 -6.77
CA LYS A 153 17.79 5.25 -8.20
C LYS A 153 16.99 4.03 -8.63
N ASP A 154 16.76 3.10 -7.72
CA ASP A 154 15.99 1.88 -7.97
C ASP A 154 15.21 1.44 -6.73
N LEU A 155 14.11 0.73 -6.95
CA LEU A 155 13.40 -0.02 -5.91
C LEU A 155 13.92 -1.46 -5.83
N SER A 156 13.68 -2.07 -4.69
CA SER A 156 14.05 -3.47 -4.39
C SER A 156 12.83 -4.40 -4.29
N GLY A 157 11.64 -3.84 -4.18
CA GLY A 157 10.41 -4.62 -4.05
C GLY A 157 9.16 -3.76 -4.04
N ILE A 158 8.05 -4.44 -4.26
CA ILE A 158 6.69 -3.91 -4.19
C ILE A 158 5.81 -4.88 -3.43
N ALA A 159 4.82 -4.37 -2.70
CA ALA A 159 3.81 -5.19 -2.05
C ALA A 159 2.46 -4.48 -2.01
N ILE A 160 1.38 -5.25 -1.95
CA ILE A 160 0.04 -4.78 -1.59
C ILE A 160 -0.35 -5.37 -0.26
N MET A 161 -1.20 -4.68 0.50
CA MET A 161 -1.67 -5.16 1.79
C MET A 161 -3.04 -4.61 2.12
N THR A 162 -3.87 -5.46 2.72
CA THR A 162 -5.16 -5.12 3.32
C THR A 162 -5.17 -5.71 4.72
N ASP A 163 -5.37 -4.90 5.73
CA ASP A 163 -5.32 -5.33 7.12
C ASP A 163 -6.34 -4.60 8.01
N THR A 164 -6.84 -5.31 8.98
CA THR A 164 -7.81 -4.87 9.99
C THR A 164 -7.48 -5.47 11.36
N ASP A 165 -6.23 -5.88 11.54
CA ASP A 165 -5.81 -6.61 12.73
C ASP A 165 -5.72 -5.74 13.98
N ASN A 166 -5.59 -4.43 13.83
CA ASN A 166 -5.62 -3.48 14.95
C ASN A 166 -7.05 -3.08 15.32
N SER A 167 -7.84 -2.64 14.34
CA SER A 167 -9.21 -2.13 14.52
C SER A 167 -10.26 -3.23 14.75
N LYS A 168 -10.01 -4.45 14.25
CA LYS A 168 -10.95 -5.59 14.21
C LYS A 168 -12.18 -5.33 13.33
N LEU A 169 -12.16 -4.29 12.52
CA LEU A 169 -13.22 -4.00 11.57
C LEU A 169 -13.12 -4.91 10.33
N LYS A 170 -14.05 -4.73 9.41
CA LYS A 170 -14.08 -5.42 8.12
C LYS A 170 -13.74 -4.46 6.99
N ALA A 171 -12.80 -4.87 6.13
CA ALA A 171 -12.45 -4.17 4.91
C ALA A 171 -12.63 -5.06 3.68
N ILE A 172 -13.06 -4.46 2.57
CA ILE A 172 -13.13 -5.09 1.25
C ILE A 172 -12.53 -4.12 0.24
N SER A 173 -11.51 -4.57 -0.48
CA SER A 173 -10.80 -3.76 -1.46
C SER A 173 -10.41 -4.55 -2.70
N TYR A 174 -10.02 -3.81 -3.74
CA TYR A 174 -9.65 -4.36 -5.03
C TYR A 174 -8.41 -3.65 -5.56
N TYR A 175 -7.49 -4.40 -6.17
CA TYR A 175 -6.26 -3.90 -6.78
C TYR A 175 -6.21 -4.34 -8.25
N GLN A 176 -5.90 -3.40 -9.14
CA GLN A 176 -5.79 -3.64 -10.58
C GLN A 176 -4.70 -2.75 -11.17
N ASN A 177 -4.08 -3.19 -12.27
CA ASN A 177 -3.18 -2.37 -13.09
C ASN A 177 -2.12 -1.59 -12.30
N ILE A 178 -1.34 -2.26 -11.43
CA ILE A 178 -0.20 -1.65 -10.75
C ILE A 178 1.02 -1.79 -11.65
N TYR A 179 1.54 -0.66 -12.16
CA TYR A 179 2.69 -0.66 -13.06
C TYR A 179 3.51 0.63 -12.93
N PHE A 180 4.73 0.61 -13.46
CA PHE A 180 5.62 1.77 -13.50
C PHE A 180 5.73 2.34 -14.91
N SER A 181 5.80 3.68 -15.03
CA SER A 181 5.89 4.40 -16.30
C SER A 181 6.90 5.54 -16.24
N SER A 182 7.29 6.02 -17.44
CA SER A 182 8.22 7.16 -17.60
C SER A 182 7.51 8.51 -17.43
N GLU A 183 6.21 8.54 -17.60
CA GLU A 183 5.35 9.73 -17.54
C GLU A 183 4.00 9.41 -16.87
#